data_325053f44ceb0c935e9947e555ae1576
#
_entry.id   325053f44ceb0c935e9947e555ae1576
#
_cell.length_a   1.000
_cell.length_b   1.000
_cell.length_c   1.000
_cell.angle_alpha   90.00
_cell.angle_beta   90.00
_cell.angle_gamma   90.00
#
_symmetry.space_group_name_H-M   'P 1'
#
loop_
_entity.id
_entity.type
_entity.pdbx_description
1 polymer ?
#
loop_
_entity_poly.entity_id
_entity_poly.type
_entity_poly.pdbx_seq_one_letter_code
_entity_poly.pdbx_strand_id
1 'polypeptide(L)'
;MKKERKMKVSKLNSNHLQERCNWLNTPDVYLHMNMQYPITIEETIKWHERALFNSSRFDFAFEHQDIIVSMTGLTNIDTSNGLVEFYIMVNPETQGQGYGKITTEFTINYAFNNYNIHKIYLYTNNFNERANKLYEKLGFQLEGTMRKHKFKNGVLIDRCIYGLLKEDWIKQSYYETDIKLEF
;
A
#
# COMPACT_ATOMS: atom_id res chain seq x y z
N MET A 1 -7.97 26.92 -3.33
CA MET A 1 -8.98 25.85 -3.39
C MET A 1 -8.30 24.57 -3.86
N LYS A 2 -8.11 23.56 -3.00
CA LYS A 2 -7.71 22.23 -3.45
C LYS A 2 -8.87 21.66 -4.25
N LYS A 3 -8.63 21.28 -5.51
CA LYS A 3 -9.62 20.64 -6.36
C LYS A 3 -9.94 19.28 -5.72
N GLU A 4 -11.16 19.10 -5.22
CA GLU A 4 -11.65 17.82 -4.72
C GLU A 4 -11.49 16.77 -5.83
N ARG A 5 -10.73 15.72 -5.54
CA ARG A 5 -10.57 14.59 -6.46
C ARG A 5 -11.58 13.53 -6.07
N LYS A 6 -12.67 13.44 -6.81
CA LYS A 6 -13.60 12.31 -6.66
C LYS A 6 -12.89 11.06 -7.17
N MET A 7 -12.64 10.13 -6.26
CA MET A 7 -12.05 8.84 -6.57
C MET A 7 -13.03 7.74 -6.21
N LYS A 8 -13.07 6.71 -7.03
CA LYS A 8 -13.77 5.46 -6.68
C LYS A 8 -12.79 4.57 -5.94
N VAL A 9 -13.27 3.86 -4.94
CA VAL A 9 -12.53 2.80 -4.27
C VAL A 9 -13.37 1.54 -4.25
N SER A 10 -12.74 0.42 -4.54
CA SER A 10 -13.36 -0.90 -4.49
C SER A 10 -12.43 -1.91 -3.85
N LYS A 11 -12.98 -3.05 -3.41
CA LYS A 11 -12.16 -4.22 -3.13
C LYS A 11 -11.48 -4.67 -4.42
N LEU A 12 -10.18 -4.97 -4.33
CA LEU A 12 -9.43 -5.49 -5.47
C LEU A 12 -10.09 -6.79 -5.95
N ASN A 13 -10.36 -6.87 -7.24
CA ASN A 13 -11.05 -7.99 -7.88
C ASN A 13 -10.39 -8.39 -9.21
N SER A 14 -10.96 -9.37 -9.91
CA SER A 14 -10.40 -9.93 -11.14
C SER A 14 -10.14 -8.90 -12.25
N ASN A 15 -10.95 -7.83 -12.34
CA ASN A 15 -10.79 -6.79 -13.37
C ASN A 15 -9.50 -5.97 -13.20
N HIS A 16 -8.93 -5.95 -12.00
CA HIS A 16 -7.71 -5.19 -11.68
C HIS A 16 -6.42 -5.99 -11.90
N LEU A 17 -6.52 -7.31 -12.15
CA LEU A 17 -5.34 -8.20 -12.12
C LEU A 17 -4.39 -7.97 -13.28
N GLN A 18 -4.91 -7.63 -14.46
CA GLN A 18 -4.06 -7.34 -15.61
C GLN A 18 -3.20 -6.10 -15.34
N GLU A 19 -3.80 -5.01 -14.85
CA GLU A 19 -3.07 -3.81 -14.48
C GLU A 19 -2.07 -4.06 -13.35
N ARG A 20 -2.48 -4.83 -12.34
CA ARG A 20 -1.56 -5.24 -11.28
C ARG A 20 -0.34 -5.99 -11.83
N CYS A 21 -0.55 -6.94 -12.72
CA CYS A 21 0.51 -7.71 -13.36
C CYS A 21 1.44 -6.80 -14.18
N ASN A 22 0.87 -5.89 -14.97
CA ASN A 22 1.62 -4.91 -15.75
C ASN A 22 2.53 -4.05 -14.86
N TRP A 23 1.97 -3.48 -13.77
CA TRP A 23 2.75 -2.65 -12.86
C TRP A 23 3.87 -3.42 -12.16
N LEU A 24 3.59 -4.65 -11.72
CA LEU A 24 4.59 -5.50 -11.08
C LEU A 24 5.77 -5.87 -11.98
N ASN A 25 5.60 -5.74 -13.29
CA ASN A 25 6.63 -5.96 -14.30
C ASN A 25 7.34 -4.67 -14.75
N THR A 26 6.99 -3.51 -14.20
CA THR A 26 7.73 -2.27 -14.47
C THR A 26 8.87 -2.08 -13.47
N PRO A 27 10.06 -1.58 -13.88
CA PRO A 27 11.20 -1.36 -12.98
C PRO A 27 10.85 -0.54 -11.75
N ASP A 28 10.10 0.55 -11.92
CA ASP A 28 9.69 1.47 -10.86
C ASP A 28 8.82 0.83 -9.77
N VAL A 29 8.22 -0.30 -10.05
CA VAL A 29 7.42 -1.05 -9.09
C VAL A 29 8.15 -2.28 -8.59
N TYR A 30 8.63 -3.16 -9.50
CA TYR A 30 9.20 -4.43 -9.06
C TYR A 30 10.45 -4.27 -8.20
N LEU A 31 11.26 -3.22 -8.40
CA LEU A 31 12.45 -2.95 -7.58
C LEU A 31 12.11 -2.75 -6.11
N HIS A 32 10.93 -2.19 -5.83
CA HIS A 32 10.47 -1.88 -4.49
C HIS A 32 9.58 -2.96 -3.87
N MET A 33 8.98 -3.82 -4.68
CA MET A 33 8.10 -4.90 -4.19
C MET A 33 8.91 -6.14 -3.77
N ASN A 34 8.36 -6.88 -2.80
CA ASN A 34 8.99 -8.11 -2.29
C ASN A 34 8.53 -9.34 -3.05
N MET A 35 8.78 -9.38 -4.37
CA MET A 35 8.46 -10.52 -5.22
C MET A 35 9.51 -10.72 -6.29
N GLN A 36 9.52 -11.92 -6.88
CA GLN A 36 10.40 -12.23 -8.00
C GLN A 36 9.84 -11.64 -9.30
N TYR A 37 10.72 -11.29 -10.21
CA TYR A 37 10.44 -10.75 -11.54
C TYR A 37 11.03 -11.70 -12.60
N PRO A 38 10.39 -11.89 -13.74
CA PRO A 38 9.06 -11.40 -14.10
C PRO A 38 7.93 -12.18 -13.42
N ILE A 39 6.75 -11.56 -13.31
CA ILE A 39 5.54 -12.22 -12.83
C ILE A 39 4.54 -12.39 -13.97
N THR A 40 3.86 -13.53 -14.05
CA THR A 40 2.85 -13.80 -15.08
C THR A 40 1.45 -13.43 -14.62
N ILE A 41 0.53 -13.32 -15.57
CA ILE A 41 -0.89 -13.09 -15.23
C ILE A 41 -1.47 -14.30 -14.49
N GLU A 42 -1.07 -15.52 -14.83
CA GLU A 42 -1.50 -16.75 -14.15
C GLU A 42 -1.05 -16.78 -12.68
N GLU A 43 0.17 -16.33 -12.39
CA GLU A 43 0.67 -16.19 -11.02
C GLU A 43 -0.10 -15.11 -10.25
N THR A 44 -0.44 -14.01 -10.92
CA THR A 44 -1.25 -12.94 -10.34
C THR A 44 -2.67 -13.41 -10.03
N ILE A 45 -3.30 -14.20 -10.91
CA ILE A 45 -4.60 -14.82 -10.69
C ILE A 45 -4.53 -15.78 -9.48
N LYS A 46 -3.57 -16.70 -9.46
CA LYS A 46 -3.38 -17.64 -8.33
C LYS A 46 -3.12 -16.93 -7.01
N TRP A 47 -2.38 -15.82 -7.04
CA TRP A 47 -2.20 -14.97 -5.86
C TRP A 47 -3.54 -14.39 -5.39
N HIS A 48 -4.36 -13.86 -6.30
CA HIS A 48 -5.66 -13.27 -5.98
C HIS A 48 -6.63 -14.31 -5.41
N GLU A 49 -6.73 -15.49 -6.02
CA GLU A 49 -7.54 -16.60 -5.52
C GLU A 49 -7.19 -16.95 -4.06
N ARG A 50 -5.89 -17.04 -3.74
CA ARG A 50 -5.45 -17.26 -2.36
C ARG A 50 -5.78 -16.10 -1.44
N ALA A 51 -5.67 -14.86 -1.95
CA ALA A 51 -5.97 -13.65 -1.19
C ALA A 51 -7.47 -13.55 -0.82
N LEU A 52 -8.38 -14.03 -1.67
CA LEU A 52 -9.82 -14.01 -1.41
C LEU A 52 -10.22 -14.82 -0.16
N PHE A 53 -9.50 -15.89 0.14
CA PHE A 53 -9.76 -16.75 1.31
C PHE A 53 -8.90 -16.42 2.54
N ASN A 54 -8.05 -15.39 2.44
CA ASN A 54 -7.18 -14.98 3.53
C ASN A 54 -7.87 -13.90 4.39
N SER A 55 -8.41 -14.30 5.55
CA SER A 55 -9.07 -13.39 6.48
C SER A 55 -8.14 -12.34 7.12
N SER A 56 -6.81 -12.58 7.07
CA SER A 56 -5.80 -11.62 7.55
C SER A 56 -5.34 -10.64 6.46
N ARG A 57 -6.18 -10.44 5.42
CA ARG A 57 -5.84 -9.61 4.27
C ARG A 57 -7.04 -8.85 3.73
N PHE A 58 -6.82 -7.60 3.32
CA PHE A 58 -7.78 -6.80 2.57
C PHE A 58 -7.06 -5.90 1.56
N ASP A 59 -7.45 -5.97 0.30
CA ASP A 59 -6.81 -5.22 -0.79
C ASP A 59 -7.80 -4.28 -1.46
N PHE A 60 -7.36 -3.05 -1.75
CA PHE A 60 -8.13 -2.01 -2.42
C PHE A 60 -7.57 -1.70 -3.80
N ALA A 61 -8.46 -1.30 -4.71
CA ALA A 61 -8.14 -0.62 -5.96
C ALA A 61 -8.79 0.77 -5.95
N PHE A 62 -8.06 1.78 -6.42
CA PHE A 62 -8.50 3.17 -6.48
C PHE A 62 -8.49 3.63 -7.94
N GLU A 63 -9.61 4.21 -8.37
CA GLU A 63 -9.80 4.72 -9.71
C GLU A 63 -10.07 6.22 -9.70
N HIS A 64 -9.53 6.91 -10.66
CA HIS A 64 -9.82 8.32 -10.96
C HIS A 64 -9.96 8.50 -12.46
N GLN A 65 -11.10 9.03 -12.92
CA GLN A 65 -11.42 9.19 -14.34
C GLN A 65 -11.25 7.88 -15.14
N ASP A 66 -11.80 6.79 -14.61
CA ASP A 66 -11.77 5.43 -15.18
C ASP A 66 -10.37 4.82 -15.37
N ILE A 67 -9.37 5.38 -14.70
CA ILE A 67 -8.00 4.86 -14.66
C ILE A 67 -7.70 4.37 -13.25
N ILE A 68 -7.16 3.16 -13.13
CA ILE A 68 -6.66 2.65 -11.85
C ILE A 68 -5.37 3.42 -11.51
N VAL A 69 -5.40 4.18 -10.43
CA VAL A 69 -4.29 5.08 -10.03
C VAL A 69 -3.43 4.52 -8.92
N SER A 70 -3.99 3.65 -8.08
CA SER A 70 -3.21 2.92 -7.07
C SER A 70 -3.95 1.67 -6.59
N MET A 71 -3.18 0.77 -5.99
CA MET A 71 -3.67 -0.38 -5.22
C MET A 71 -2.96 -0.37 -3.87
N THR A 72 -3.74 -0.55 -2.79
CA THR A 72 -3.20 -0.67 -1.43
C THR A 72 -3.66 -1.96 -0.80
N GLY A 73 -2.99 -2.38 0.25
CA GLY A 73 -3.44 -3.55 0.99
C GLY A 73 -3.05 -3.49 2.46
N LEU A 74 -3.91 -4.14 3.24
CA LEU A 74 -3.71 -4.51 4.61
C LEU A 74 -3.42 -6.00 4.64
N THR A 75 -2.27 -6.39 5.17
CA THR A 75 -1.82 -7.78 5.26
C THR A 75 -1.38 -8.10 6.68
N ASN A 76 -1.31 -9.37 7.01
CA ASN A 76 -0.96 -9.78 8.37
C ASN A 76 -1.83 -9.07 9.43
N ILE A 77 -3.15 -8.96 9.13
CA ILE A 77 -4.11 -8.38 10.09
C ILE A 77 -4.15 -9.29 11.31
N ASP A 78 -3.62 -8.79 12.42
CA ASP A 78 -3.57 -9.48 13.71
C ASP A 78 -4.32 -8.66 14.75
N THR A 79 -5.61 -8.95 14.90
CA THR A 79 -6.47 -8.27 15.88
C THR A 79 -6.19 -8.67 17.32
N SER A 80 -5.47 -9.78 17.54
CA SER A 80 -5.09 -10.25 18.87
C SER A 80 -3.95 -9.40 19.44
N ASN A 81 -2.97 -9.06 18.60
CA ASN A 81 -1.88 -8.17 18.94
C ASN A 81 -2.11 -6.72 18.51
N GLY A 82 -3.23 -6.44 17.82
CA GLY A 82 -3.58 -5.10 17.38
C GLY A 82 -2.68 -4.52 16.29
N LEU A 83 -2.16 -5.36 15.38
CA LEU A 83 -1.18 -4.99 14.37
C LEU A 83 -1.69 -5.26 12.95
N VAL A 84 -1.22 -4.48 11.98
CA VAL A 84 -1.44 -4.74 10.56
C VAL A 84 -0.28 -4.22 9.72
N GLU A 85 0.10 -4.97 8.69
CA GLU A 85 1.07 -4.52 7.69
C GLU A 85 0.36 -3.82 6.54
N PHE A 86 0.88 -2.67 6.13
CA PHE A 86 0.40 -1.88 4.98
C PHE A 86 1.35 -2.00 3.80
N TYR A 87 0.78 -2.04 2.59
CA TYR A 87 1.54 -1.84 1.36
C TYR A 87 0.78 -0.97 0.35
N ILE A 88 1.51 -0.41 -0.61
CA ILE A 88 0.97 0.39 -1.71
C ILE A 88 1.73 0.15 -3.01
N MET A 89 0.99 0.17 -4.11
CA MET A 89 1.51 0.37 -5.47
C MET A 89 0.78 1.56 -6.10
N VAL A 90 1.50 2.45 -6.72
CA VAL A 90 0.96 3.56 -7.50
C VAL A 90 1.20 3.28 -8.97
N ASN A 91 0.20 3.51 -9.81
CA ASN A 91 0.31 3.38 -11.26
C ASN A 91 1.53 4.18 -11.75
N PRO A 92 2.49 3.53 -12.43
CA PRO A 92 3.71 4.19 -12.90
C PRO A 92 3.45 5.45 -13.73
N GLU A 93 2.38 5.46 -14.53
CA GLU A 93 2.02 6.59 -15.39
C GLU A 93 1.42 7.78 -14.63
N THR A 94 0.92 7.55 -13.42
CA THR A 94 0.29 8.61 -12.60
C THR A 94 1.11 8.99 -11.36
N GLN A 95 2.32 8.49 -11.27
CA GLN A 95 3.24 8.82 -10.18
C GLN A 95 3.51 10.34 -10.14
N GLY A 96 3.78 10.90 -8.93
CA GLY A 96 4.01 12.33 -8.75
C GLY A 96 2.75 13.19 -8.64
N GLN A 97 1.57 12.63 -8.93
CA GLN A 97 0.30 13.36 -8.92
C GLN A 97 -0.41 13.38 -7.55
N GLY A 98 0.20 12.81 -6.50
CA GLY A 98 -0.33 12.83 -5.14
C GLY A 98 -1.27 11.67 -4.79
N TYR A 99 -1.54 10.75 -5.71
CA TYR A 99 -2.42 9.61 -5.43
C TYR A 99 -1.91 8.73 -4.31
N GLY A 100 -0.60 8.48 -4.24
CA GLY A 100 -0.01 7.68 -3.17
C GLY A 100 -0.35 8.21 -1.77
N LYS A 101 -0.35 9.55 -1.58
CA LYS A 101 -0.73 10.15 -0.31
C LYS A 101 -2.20 9.89 0.01
N ILE A 102 -3.10 10.25 -0.91
CA ILE A 102 -4.55 10.17 -0.70
C ILE A 102 -5.00 8.73 -0.40
N THR A 103 -4.50 7.77 -1.18
CA THR A 103 -4.89 6.36 -1.02
C THR A 103 -4.28 5.69 0.21
N THR A 104 -3.08 6.15 0.64
CA THR A 104 -2.51 5.74 1.93
C THR A 104 -3.33 6.28 3.10
N GLU A 105 -3.69 7.56 3.10
CA GLU A 105 -4.54 8.18 4.14
C GLU A 105 -5.89 7.45 4.26
N PHE A 106 -6.53 7.15 3.14
CA PHE A 106 -7.77 6.38 3.13
C PHE A 106 -7.58 5.00 3.78
N THR A 107 -6.54 4.26 3.36
CA THR A 107 -6.32 2.88 3.84
C THR A 107 -5.98 2.85 5.32
N ILE A 108 -5.23 3.84 5.82
CA ILE A 108 -4.93 4.00 7.27
C ILE A 108 -6.21 4.25 8.04
N ASN A 109 -7.06 5.20 7.59
CA ASN A 109 -8.35 5.49 8.21
C ASN A 109 -9.25 4.25 8.22
N TYR A 110 -9.33 3.54 7.09
CA TYR A 110 -10.09 2.30 7.01
C TYR A 110 -9.60 1.26 8.02
N ALA A 111 -8.29 1.06 8.12
CA ALA A 111 -7.70 0.10 9.02
C ALA A 111 -8.03 0.40 10.49
N PHE A 112 -7.80 1.64 10.94
CA PHE A 112 -8.05 2.05 12.32
C PHE A 112 -9.54 2.11 12.72
N ASN A 113 -10.44 2.28 11.75
CA ASN A 113 -11.88 2.35 12.00
C ASN A 113 -12.58 0.99 11.92
N ASN A 114 -12.05 0.05 11.16
CA ASN A 114 -12.74 -1.23 10.89
C ASN A 114 -12.10 -2.44 11.57
N TYR A 115 -10.88 -2.30 12.08
CA TYR A 115 -10.18 -3.39 12.78
C TYR A 115 -9.79 -2.97 14.20
N ASN A 116 -9.77 -3.95 15.10
CA ASN A 116 -9.23 -3.74 16.45
C ASN A 116 -7.70 -3.74 16.42
N ILE A 117 -7.12 -2.64 15.91
CA ILE A 117 -5.67 -2.47 15.80
C ILE A 117 -5.27 -1.13 16.42
N HIS A 118 -4.06 -1.08 16.95
CA HIS A 118 -3.46 0.14 17.49
C HIS A 118 -2.21 0.58 16.72
N LYS A 119 -1.68 -0.27 15.83
CA LYS A 119 -0.46 0.03 15.07
C LYS A 119 -0.55 -0.50 13.64
N ILE A 120 -0.15 0.35 12.70
CA ILE A 120 0.12 -0.02 11.32
C ILE A 120 1.63 0.00 11.11
N TYR A 121 2.19 -1.02 10.49
CA TYR A 121 3.61 -1.04 10.13
C TYR A 121 3.77 -1.33 8.64
N LEU A 122 4.93 -0.99 8.11
CA LEU A 122 5.28 -1.26 6.72
C LEU A 122 6.79 -1.47 6.56
N TYR A 123 7.15 -2.10 5.46
CA TYR A 123 8.53 -2.26 5.06
C TYR A 123 8.80 -1.51 3.75
N THR A 124 9.95 -0.85 3.67
CA THR A 124 10.42 -0.20 2.46
C THR A 124 11.92 -0.46 2.26
N ASN A 125 12.43 -0.31 1.06
CA ASN A 125 13.86 -0.39 0.82
C ASN A 125 14.50 0.94 1.24
N ASN A 126 15.70 0.90 1.83
CA ASN A 126 16.39 2.08 2.33
C ASN A 126 16.61 3.16 1.26
N PHE A 127 16.79 2.76 0.00
CA PHE A 127 16.98 3.67 -1.15
C PHE A 127 15.68 4.20 -1.75
N ASN A 128 14.51 3.78 -1.26
CA ASN A 128 13.21 4.28 -1.75
C ASN A 128 12.86 5.63 -1.09
N GLU A 129 13.68 6.64 -1.36
CA GLU A 129 13.52 7.97 -0.73
C GLU A 129 12.12 8.55 -0.88
N ARG A 130 11.46 8.31 -2.03
CA ARG A 130 10.14 8.84 -2.31
C ARG A 130 9.08 8.26 -1.36
N ALA A 131 9.10 6.94 -1.18
CA ALA A 131 8.19 6.26 -0.26
C ALA A 131 8.51 6.62 1.18
N ASN A 132 9.80 6.65 1.57
CA ASN A 132 10.23 7.00 2.91
C ASN A 132 9.75 8.41 3.30
N LYS A 133 9.96 9.40 2.44
CA LYS A 133 9.47 10.78 2.64
C LYS A 133 7.94 10.87 2.71
N LEU A 134 7.22 10.02 1.96
CA LEU A 134 5.75 9.96 2.03
C LEU A 134 5.30 9.46 3.40
N TYR A 135 5.87 8.36 3.87
CA TYR A 135 5.49 7.75 5.15
C TYR A 135 5.83 8.67 6.33
N GLU A 136 7.00 9.29 6.33
CA GLU A 136 7.38 10.29 7.35
C GLU A 136 6.41 11.47 7.39
N LYS A 137 5.99 11.99 6.22
CA LYS A 137 4.98 13.06 6.12
C LYS A 137 3.59 12.64 6.62
N LEU A 138 3.28 11.35 6.59
CA LEU A 138 2.04 10.78 7.12
C LEU A 138 2.15 10.39 8.60
N GLY A 139 3.29 10.68 9.24
CA GLY A 139 3.51 10.46 10.66
C GLY A 139 4.04 9.08 11.02
N PHE A 140 4.39 8.25 10.04
CA PHE A 140 5.12 7.02 10.32
C PHE A 140 6.52 7.35 10.85
N GLN A 141 6.94 6.60 11.84
CA GLN A 141 8.27 6.71 12.44
C GLN A 141 9.14 5.53 12.00
N LEU A 142 10.40 5.79 11.67
CA LEU A 142 11.39 4.76 11.42
C LEU A 142 11.68 4.01 12.71
N GLU A 143 11.35 2.72 12.78
CA GLU A 143 11.56 1.87 13.96
C GLU A 143 12.83 1.04 13.88
N GLY A 144 13.39 0.91 12.68
CA GLY A 144 14.65 0.21 12.51
C GLY A 144 15.05 -0.02 11.06
N THR A 145 16.29 -0.45 10.88
CA THR A 145 16.86 -0.86 9.60
C THR A 145 17.40 -2.27 9.70
N MET A 146 16.83 -3.16 8.90
CA MET A 146 17.26 -4.55 8.78
C MET A 146 18.35 -4.62 7.70
N ARG A 147 19.59 -4.77 8.14
CA ARG A 147 20.73 -4.80 7.22
C ARG A 147 20.71 -6.06 6.36
N LYS A 148 20.97 -5.92 5.05
CA LYS A 148 21.07 -7.03 4.07
C LYS A 148 19.87 -7.97 4.10
N HIS A 149 18.68 -7.45 4.40
CA HIS A 149 17.48 -8.26 4.64
C HIS A 149 16.85 -8.80 3.35
N LYS A 150 17.15 -8.21 2.20
CA LYS A 150 16.58 -8.57 0.92
C LYS A 150 17.70 -8.80 -0.10
N PHE A 151 17.54 -9.87 -0.88
CA PHE A 151 18.41 -10.12 -2.04
C PHE A 151 17.61 -9.86 -3.32
N LYS A 152 18.10 -8.96 -4.16
CA LYS A 152 17.44 -8.62 -5.43
C LYS A 152 18.46 -8.23 -6.49
N ASN A 153 18.33 -8.81 -7.68
CA ASN A 153 19.22 -8.54 -8.82
C ASN A 153 20.73 -8.66 -8.46
N GLY A 154 21.09 -9.67 -7.67
CA GLY A 154 22.48 -9.89 -7.25
C GLY A 154 22.95 -9.00 -6.10
N VAL A 155 22.12 -8.12 -5.56
CA VAL A 155 22.49 -7.15 -4.51
C VAL A 155 21.74 -7.42 -3.22
N LEU A 156 22.46 -7.34 -2.09
CA LEU A 156 21.84 -7.34 -0.76
C LEU A 156 21.39 -5.93 -0.41
N ILE A 157 20.13 -5.81 -0.02
CA ILE A 157 19.44 -4.54 0.22
C ILE A 157 19.02 -4.46 1.68
N ASP A 158 19.24 -3.30 2.29
CA ASP A 158 18.72 -2.96 3.60
C ASP A 158 17.24 -2.59 3.48
N ARG A 159 16.43 -3.02 4.45
CA ARG A 159 15.03 -2.64 4.56
C ARG A 159 14.78 -1.83 5.82
N CYS A 160 14.01 -0.78 5.67
CA CYS A 160 13.50 0.01 6.77
C CYS A 160 12.14 -0.54 7.20
N ILE A 161 11.90 -0.58 8.51
CA ILE A 161 10.59 -0.80 9.09
C ILE A 161 10.10 0.54 9.65
N TYR A 162 8.89 0.91 9.27
CA TYR A 162 8.19 2.09 9.77
C TYR A 162 6.93 1.67 10.51
N GLY A 163 6.60 2.38 11.58
CA GLY A 163 5.38 2.18 12.37
C GLY A 163 4.58 3.46 12.53
N LEU A 164 3.26 3.33 12.61
CA LEU A 164 2.32 4.40 12.90
C LEU A 164 1.36 3.93 13.99
N LEU A 165 1.32 4.64 15.11
CA LEU A 165 0.37 4.37 16.17
C LEU A 165 -0.95 5.10 15.91
N LYS A 166 -2.07 4.46 16.29
CA LYS A 166 -3.41 5.04 16.16
C LYS A 166 -3.53 6.38 16.88
N GLU A 167 -2.94 6.48 18.07
CA GLU A 167 -2.95 7.71 18.87
C GLU A 167 -2.20 8.87 18.19
N ASP A 168 -1.13 8.58 17.44
CA ASP A 168 -0.39 9.59 16.70
C ASP A 168 -1.12 10.00 15.42
N TRP A 169 -1.81 9.05 14.77
CA TRP A 169 -2.64 9.33 13.60
C TRP A 169 -3.82 10.24 13.94
N ILE A 170 -4.53 10.00 15.06
CA ILE A 170 -5.68 10.79 15.49
C ILE A 170 -5.29 12.25 15.78
N LYS A 171 -4.07 12.52 16.25
CA LYS A 171 -3.57 13.89 16.48
C LYS A 171 -3.34 14.68 15.20
N GLN A 172 -3.24 14.00 14.05
CA GLN A 172 -3.03 14.65 12.75
C GLN A 172 -4.39 14.96 12.11
N SER A 173 -4.62 16.21 11.70
CA SER A 173 -5.91 16.69 11.17
C SER A 173 -6.20 16.24 9.72
N TYR A 174 -6.02 14.97 9.37
CA TYR A 174 -6.16 14.46 7.99
C TYR A 174 -7.48 13.71 7.76
N TYR A 175 -8.64 14.22 8.22
CA TYR A 175 -9.86 13.43 8.32
C TYR A 175 -10.86 13.55 7.17
N GLU A 176 -10.65 14.36 6.16
CA GLU A 176 -11.60 14.49 5.05
C GLU A 176 -10.97 14.06 3.73
N THR A 177 -11.15 12.81 3.38
CA THR A 177 -10.95 12.35 2.01
C THR A 177 -12.32 12.21 1.36
N ASP A 178 -12.60 13.02 0.32
CA ASP A 178 -13.81 12.89 -0.53
C ASP A 178 -13.71 11.66 -1.44
N ILE A 179 -13.55 10.49 -0.82
CA ILE A 179 -13.51 9.20 -1.50
C ILE A 179 -14.86 8.54 -1.28
N LYS A 180 -15.62 8.35 -2.36
CA LYS A 180 -16.82 7.53 -2.32
C LYS A 180 -16.45 6.06 -2.42
N LEU A 181 -16.87 5.27 -1.42
CA LEU A 181 -16.80 3.82 -1.45
C LEU A 181 -17.90 3.29 -2.37
N GLU A 182 -17.52 2.60 -3.44
CA GLU A 182 -18.39 1.71 -4.19
C GLU A 182 -17.91 0.27 -3.87
N PHE A 183 -18.74 -0.49 -3.15
CA PHE A 183 -18.53 -1.90 -2.85
C PHE A 183 -19.33 -2.77 -3.81
#